data_31a4b9ed3cbe2bb9d9982cb2d8bd6f4f
#
_entry.id   31a4b9ed3cbe2bb9d9982cb2d8bd6f4f
#
_cell.length_a   1.000
_cell.length_b   1.000
_cell.length_c   1.000
_cell.angle_alpha   90.00
_cell.angle_beta   90.00
_cell.angle_gamma   90.00
#
_symmetry.space_group_name_H-M   'P 1'
#
loop_
_entity.id
_entity.type
_entity.pdbx_description
1 polymer ?
#
loop_
_entity_poly.entity_id
_entity_poly.type
_entity_poly.pdbx_seq_one_letter_code
_entity_poly.pdbx_strand_id
1 'polypeptide(L)'
;PALLAELGQEGLLVHRSGGWRWNVSSSDGPWEKIQIRGSGGDVQIVDTRSGSIIGSVPQDSADSQVFPDAIYVHQGRTFHVLSLEEGPARIAYVEEVRTPLRTRAQDATSLRVISVDEEWVSPDSLVHWYRGTVDVTRQVTDFDLLRLPGLEYISNTQLDMPERTLRTQACWYTLTPATMAAI
;
A
#
# COMPACT_ATOMS: atom_id res chain seq x y z
N PRO A 1 1.58 -29.76 -1.28
CA PRO A 1 2.86 -30.50 -1.19
C PRO A 1 3.95 -29.88 -2.04
N ALA A 2 3.67 -29.46 -3.30
CA ALA A 2 4.68 -28.92 -4.20
C ALA A 2 5.34 -27.62 -3.65
N LEU A 3 4.54 -26.65 -3.21
CA LEU A 3 5.02 -25.38 -2.66
C LEU A 3 5.93 -25.57 -1.43
N LEU A 4 5.62 -26.53 -0.54
CA LEU A 4 6.47 -26.81 0.63
C LEU A 4 7.83 -27.39 0.23
N ALA A 5 7.88 -28.21 -0.83
CA ALA A 5 9.12 -28.74 -1.35
C ALA A 5 9.97 -27.64 -2.04
N GLU A 6 9.33 -26.73 -2.75
CA GLU A 6 9.96 -25.58 -3.37
C GLU A 6 10.59 -24.65 -2.31
N LEU A 7 9.85 -24.27 -1.27
CA LEU A 7 10.35 -23.48 -0.14
C LEU A 7 11.46 -24.22 0.63
N GLY A 8 11.45 -25.56 0.62
CA GLY A 8 12.52 -26.39 1.15
C GLY A 8 13.80 -26.34 0.30
N GLN A 9 13.66 -26.30 -1.04
CA GLN A 9 14.80 -26.15 -1.96
C GLN A 9 15.42 -24.74 -1.86
N GLU A 10 14.61 -23.73 -1.60
CA GLU A 10 15.07 -22.36 -1.33
C GLU A 10 15.74 -22.22 0.06
N GLY A 11 15.76 -23.28 0.86
CA GLY A 11 16.37 -23.26 2.18
C GLY A 11 15.57 -22.52 3.25
N LEU A 12 14.33 -22.12 2.96
CA LEU A 12 13.44 -21.42 3.90
C LEU A 12 12.77 -22.40 4.87
N LEU A 13 12.49 -23.62 4.41
CA LEU A 13 11.90 -24.67 5.22
C LEU A 13 12.82 -25.88 5.31
N VAL A 14 12.76 -26.58 6.44
CA VAL A 14 13.39 -27.88 6.64
C VAL A 14 12.34 -28.95 6.99
N HIS A 15 12.44 -30.11 6.37
CA HIS A 15 11.58 -31.24 6.70
C HIS A 15 12.15 -32.02 7.90
N ARG A 16 11.35 -32.22 8.94
CA ARG A 16 11.67 -33.00 10.15
C ARG A 16 10.59 -34.06 10.38
N SER A 17 10.82 -34.95 11.32
CA SER A 17 9.91 -36.07 11.65
C SER A 17 8.46 -35.65 12.01
N GLY A 18 8.23 -34.37 12.31
CA GLY A 18 6.91 -33.78 12.60
C GLY A 18 6.38 -32.87 11.50
N GLY A 19 6.98 -32.88 10.29
CA GLY A 19 6.56 -32.03 9.17
C GLY A 19 7.55 -30.90 8.80
N TRP A 20 7.07 -29.94 8.03
CA TRP A 20 7.86 -28.80 7.60
C TRP A 20 7.95 -27.74 8.69
N ARG A 21 9.14 -27.19 8.89
CA ARG A 21 9.41 -26.11 9.85
C ARG A 21 10.30 -25.05 9.23
N TRP A 22 10.20 -23.84 9.74
CA TRP A 22 11.10 -22.76 9.35
C TRP A 22 12.55 -23.14 9.64
N ASN A 23 13.44 -22.80 8.70
CA ASN A 23 14.87 -23.02 8.87
C ASN A 23 15.46 -21.94 9.79
N VAL A 24 15.65 -22.30 11.06
CA VAL A 24 16.22 -21.39 12.08
C VAL A 24 17.68 -21.00 11.82
N SER A 25 18.36 -21.65 10.85
CA SER A 25 19.70 -21.25 10.41
C SER A 25 19.65 -20.11 9.37
N SER A 26 18.47 -19.75 8.88
CA SER A 26 18.28 -18.53 8.11
C SER A 26 18.48 -17.34 9.03
N SER A 27 19.24 -16.34 8.59
CA SER A 27 19.44 -15.07 9.34
C SER A 27 18.15 -14.31 9.57
N ASP A 28 17.15 -14.57 8.70
CA ASP A 28 15.88 -13.84 8.68
C ASP A 28 14.78 -14.67 9.33
N GLY A 29 13.95 -14.07 10.17
CA GLY A 29 12.76 -14.72 10.71
C GLY A 29 11.65 -14.87 9.65
N PRO A 30 10.67 -15.78 9.85
CA PRO A 30 9.56 -15.94 8.90
C PRO A 30 8.76 -14.66 8.71
N TRP A 31 8.67 -13.82 9.73
CA TRP A 31 7.97 -12.53 9.71
C TRP A 31 8.67 -11.48 8.81
N GLU A 32 9.96 -11.60 8.53
CA GLU A 32 10.70 -10.71 7.64
C GLU A 32 10.46 -11.05 6.17
N LYS A 33 10.15 -12.32 5.88
CA LYS A 33 9.85 -12.84 4.54
C LYS A 33 8.36 -12.81 4.19
N ILE A 34 7.48 -12.76 5.21
CA ILE A 34 6.03 -12.78 5.02
C ILE A 34 5.50 -11.35 5.22
N GLN A 35 5.27 -10.67 4.12
CA GLN A 35 4.55 -9.42 4.11
C GLN A 35 3.04 -9.70 3.93
N ILE A 36 2.28 -9.53 5.00
CA ILE A 36 0.82 -9.73 4.97
C ILE A 36 0.13 -8.54 4.28
N ARG A 37 0.79 -7.38 4.27
CA ARG A 37 0.28 -6.15 3.68
C ARG A 37 1.43 -5.41 2.98
N GLY A 38 1.28 -5.22 1.66
CA GLY A 38 2.24 -4.49 0.84
C GLY A 38 3.32 -5.36 0.18
N SER A 39 3.83 -4.89 -0.93
CA SER A 39 4.84 -5.57 -1.77
C SER A 39 6.21 -4.89 -1.70
N GLY A 40 6.48 -4.05 -0.71
CA GLY A 40 7.70 -3.26 -0.58
C GLY A 40 8.23 -3.22 0.85
N GLY A 41 9.44 -2.72 1.02
CA GLY A 41 10.02 -2.43 2.33
C GLY A 41 9.29 -1.29 3.06
N ASP A 42 9.88 -0.86 4.15
CA ASP A 42 9.39 0.28 4.92
C ASP A 42 10.11 1.56 4.51
N VAL A 43 9.38 2.67 4.51
CA VAL A 43 9.91 4.02 4.42
C VAL A 43 10.26 4.50 5.82
N GLN A 44 11.52 4.85 6.05
CA GLN A 44 11.96 5.35 7.34
C GLN A 44 11.56 6.81 7.53
N ILE A 45 11.18 7.18 8.74
CA ILE A 45 10.83 8.55 9.10
C ILE A 45 11.93 9.10 9.99
N VAL A 46 12.61 10.14 9.51
CA VAL A 46 13.76 10.76 10.17
C VAL A 46 13.40 12.16 10.64
N ASP A 47 13.50 12.40 11.94
CA ASP A 47 13.39 13.74 12.49
C ASP A 47 14.67 14.54 12.20
N THR A 48 14.54 15.63 11.46
CA THR A 48 15.68 16.44 10.99
C THR A 48 16.41 17.16 12.13
N ARG A 49 15.73 17.41 13.26
CA ARG A 49 16.36 18.07 14.44
C ARG A 49 17.27 17.15 15.20
N SER A 50 16.85 15.91 15.38
CA SER A 50 17.61 14.91 16.16
C SER A 50 18.48 14.02 15.27
N GLY A 51 18.22 13.94 13.97
CA GLY A 51 18.82 12.98 13.05
C GLY A 51 18.40 11.53 13.32
N SER A 52 17.39 11.32 14.17
CA SER A 52 16.97 9.99 14.60
C SER A 52 15.83 9.46 13.77
N ILE A 53 15.82 8.14 13.53
CA ILE A 53 14.66 7.44 12.98
C ILE A 53 13.61 7.38 14.09
N ILE A 54 12.43 7.95 13.85
CA ILE A 54 11.32 7.98 14.82
C ILE A 54 10.29 6.88 14.56
N GLY A 55 10.32 6.25 13.38
CA GLY A 55 9.43 5.18 12.99
C GLY A 55 9.54 4.83 11.51
N SER A 56 8.64 4.01 11.04
CA SER A 56 8.50 3.67 9.63
C SER A 56 7.04 3.58 9.20
N VAL A 57 6.79 3.69 7.90
CA VAL A 57 5.50 3.41 7.27
C VAL A 57 5.69 2.44 6.10
N PRO A 58 4.73 1.55 5.83
CA PRO A 58 4.80 0.67 4.67
C PRO A 58 4.92 1.47 3.38
N GLN A 59 5.74 0.98 2.46
CA GLN A 59 6.03 1.67 1.20
C GLN A 59 4.79 1.97 0.34
N ASP A 60 3.79 1.09 0.36
CA ASP A 60 2.54 1.23 -0.38
C ASP A 60 1.62 2.32 0.15
N SER A 61 1.78 2.70 1.43
CA SER A 61 1.01 3.76 2.08
C SER A 61 1.80 5.06 2.27
N ALA A 62 3.11 5.05 2.03
CA ALA A 62 3.97 6.21 2.25
C ALA A 62 3.54 7.43 1.45
N ASP A 63 3.22 7.22 0.15
CA ASP A 63 2.81 8.31 -0.74
C ASP A 63 1.53 9.03 -0.28
N SER A 64 0.68 8.39 0.54
CA SER A 64 -0.53 8.99 1.12
C SER A 64 -0.40 9.46 2.56
N GLN A 65 0.68 9.07 3.26
CA GLN A 65 0.87 9.40 4.68
C GLN A 65 2.00 10.39 4.92
N VAL A 66 3.11 10.26 4.18
CA VAL A 66 4.34 11.04 4.39
C VAL A 66 4.80 11.76 3.12
N PHE A 67 3.86 12.20 2.28
CA PHE A 67 4.14 13.05 1.12
C PHE A 67 4.67 14.43 1.56
N PRO A 68 5.38 15.19 0.70
CA PRO A 68 5.84 16.53 1.02
C PRO A 68 4.68 17.44 1.47
N ASP A 69 4.89 18.22 2.53
CA ASP A 69 3.90 19.07 3.21
C ASP A 69 2.80 18.32 3.98
N ALA A 70 2.87 17.00 4.11
CA ALA A 70 1.94 16.25 4.96
C ALA A 70 2.08 16.65 6.44
N ILE A 71 0.96 16.69 7.14
CA ILE A 71 0.91 16.75 8.61
C ILE A 71 0.73 15.33 9.12
N TYR A 72 1.84 14.75 9.55
CA TYR A 72 1.93 13.35 9.99
C TYR A 72 1.86 13.25 11.51
N VAL A 73 1.12 12.27 12.02
CA VAL A 73 1.02 12.02 13.47
C VAL A 73 1.66 10.68 13.80
N HIS A 74 2.65 10.72 14.69
CA HIS A 74 3.34 9.54 15.20
C HIS A 74 3.38 9.54 16.72
N GLN A 75 2.85 8.49 17.36
CA GLN A 75 2.82 8.33 18.82
C GLN A 75 2.32 9.57 19.58
N GLY A 76 1.29 10.23 19.08
CA GLY A 76 0.69 11.42 19.69
C GLY A 76 1.45 12.73 19.46
N ARG A 77 2.57 12.69 18.74
CA ARG A 77 3.33 13.88 18.30
C ARG A 77 2.98 14.19 16.85
N THR A 78 2.99 15.46 16.53
CA THR A 78 2.66 15.95 15.17
C THR A 78 3.92 16.43 14.47
N PHE A 79 4.09 16.03 13.22
CA PHE A 79 5.24 16.34 12.39
C PHE A 79 4.79 16.93 11.05
N HIS A 80 5.54 17.89 10.54
CA HIS A 80 5.47 18.36 9.16
C HIS A 80 6.48 17.59 8.33
N VAL A 81 6.04 17.01 7.22
CA VAL A 81 6.93 16.29 6.29
C VAL A 81 7.58 17.31 5.36
N LEU A 82 8.90 17.39 5.40
CA LEU A 82 9.68 18.32 4.59
C LEU A 82 9.96 17.75 3.20
N SER A 83 10.28 16.46 3.13
CA SER A 83 10.53 15.75 1.88
C SER A 83 10.32 14.25 2.04
N LEU A 84 10.02 13.59 0.91
CA LEU A 84 10.03 12.14 0.76
C LEU A 84 11.04 11.81 -0.34
N GLU A 85 12.20 11.27 0.05
CA GLU A 85 13.25 10.92 -0.89
C GLU A 85 13.03 9.53 -1.49
N GLU A 86 13.13 9.45 -2.82
CA GLU A 86 13.10 8.21 -3.57
C GLU A 86 14.51 7.62 -3.67
N GLY A 87 14.64 6.30 -3.57
CA GLY A 87 15.92 5.62 -3.67
C GLY A 87 15.82 4.14 -3.29
N PRO A 88 16.96 3.45 -3.16
CA PRO A 88 16.98 2.05 -2.68
C PRO A 88 16.36 1.89 -1.28
N ALA A 89 16.52 2.90 -0.44
CA ALA A 89 15.80 3.07 0.81
C ALA A 89 15.08 4.41 0.75
N ARG A 90 13.75 4.39 0.77
CA ARG A 90 12.96 5.62 0.82
C ARG A 90 12.99 6.20 2.23
N ILE A 91 13.14 7.51 2.33
CA ILE A 91 13.22 8.21 3.61
C ILE A 91 12.32 9.43 3.57
N ALA A 92 11.47 9.59 4.59
CA ALA A 92 10.70 10.80 4.85
C ALA A 92 11.40 11.63 5.91
N TYR A 93 11.76 12.85 5.58
CA TYR A 93 12.33 13.81 6.52
C TYR A 93 11.23 14.67 7.12
N VAL A 94 11.20 14.73 8.43
CA VAL A 94 10.14 15.42 9.16
C VAL A 94 10.70 16.35 10.23
N GLU A 95 9.89 17.35 10.61
CA GLU A 95 10.15 18.16 11.81
C GLU A 95 8.92 18.20 12.72
N GLU A 96 9.14 18.18 14.03
CA GLU A 96 8.05 18.27 14.99
C GLU A 96 7.44 19.68 14.98
N VAL A 97 6.11 19.73 14.87
CA VAL A 97 5.35 20.99 14.85
C VAL A 97 4.16 20.92 15.82
N ARG A 98 3.73 22.10 16.28
CA ARG A 98 2.47 22.26 16.99
C ARG A 98 1.50 23.01 16.10
N THR A 99 0.53 22.32 15.57
CA THR A 99 -0.43 22.88 14.62
C THR A 99 -1.82 22.26 14.82
N PRO A 100 -2.90 23.03 14.63
CA PRO A 100 -4.25 22.49 14.56
C PRO A 100 -4.60 21.97 13.15
N LEU A 101 -3.61 21.90 12.26
CA LEU A 101 -3.83 21.48 10.88
C LEU A 101 -3.70 19.96 10.72
N ARG A 102 -4.36 19.43 9.70
CA ARG A 102 -4.27 18.05 9.25
C ARG A 102 -4.33 18.02 7.73
N THR A 103 -3.60 17.11 7.12
CA THR A 103 -3.68 16.84 5.68
C THR A 103 -4.45 15.56 5.42
N ARG A 104 -5.12 15.51 4.26
CA ARG A 104 -5.79 14.32 3.74
C ARG A 104 -5.46 14.17 2.26
N ALA A 105 -4.63 13.16 1.93
CA ALA A 105 -4.29 12.84 0.56
C ALA A 105 -5.52 12.42 -0.24
N GLN A 106 -5.54 12.80 -1.51
CA GLN A 106 -6.47 12.32 -2.53
C GLN A 106 -5.67 11.51 -3.53
N ASP A 107 -6.24 10.43 -4.02
CA ASP A 107 -5.58 9.58 -5.01
C ASP A 107 -6.49 9.25 -6.18
N ALA A 108 -5.88 9.11 -7.34
CA ALA A 108 -6.47 8.53 -8.53
C ALA A 108 -6.04 7.07 -8.65
N THR A 109 -6.99 6.19 -8.87
CA THR A 109 -6.72 4.78 -9.10
C THR A 109 -7.29 4.36 -10.45
N SER A 110 -6.49 3.70 -11.27
CA SER A 110 -6.90 3.08 -12.52
C SER A 110 -6.62 1.58 -12.50
N LEU A 111 -7.44 0.82 -13.21
CA LEU A 111 -7.33 -0.62 -13.30
C LEU A 111 -7.28 -1.03 -14.76
N ARG A 112 -6.31 -1.87 -15.13
CA ARG A 112 -6.17 -2.45 -16.46
C ARG A 112 -6.17 -3.97 -16.36
N VAL A 113 -7.12 -4.62 -17.02
CA VAL A 113 -7.15 -6.08 -17.15
C VAL A 113 -6.03 -6.52 -18.10
N ILE A 114 -5.18 -7.44 -17.63
CA ILE A 114 -4.06 -8.03 -18.39
C ILE A 114 -4.48 -9.37 -18.99
N SER A 115 -5.08 -10.25 -18.17
CA SER A 115 -5.62 -11.53 -18.61
C SER A 115 -6.91 -11.87 -17.86
N VAL A 116 -7.76 -12.64 -18.52
CA VAL A 116 -8.89 -13.32 -17.89
C VAL A 116 -8.55 -14.80 -17.85
N ASP A 117 -8.48 -15.34 -16.65
CA ASP A 117 -8.11 -16.74 -16.42
C ASP A 117 -9.35 -17.62 -16.27
N GLU A 118 -10.42 -17.09 -15.69
CA GLU A 118 -11.70 -17.77 -15.50
C GLU A 118 -12.87 -16.80 -15.69
N GLU A 119 -13.97 -17.33 -16.23
CA GLU A 119 -15.23 -16.63 -16.43
C GLU A 119 -16.40 -17.49 -15.95
N TRP A 120 -17.34 -16.89 -15.25
CA TRP A 120 -18.61 -17.50 -14.84
C TRP A 120 -19.75 -16.55 -15.16
N VAL A 121 -20.85 -17.12 -15.62
CA VAL A 121 -22.06 -16.38 -15.96
C VAL A 121 -23.15 -16.79 -14.95
N SER A 122 -23.88 -15.84 -14.38
CA SER A 122 -25.03 -16.14 -13.53
C SER A 122 -26.11 -16.90 -14.32
N PRO A 123 -26.91 -17.75 -13.63
CA PRO A 123 -27.95 -18.56 -14.30
C PRO A 123 -28.95 -17.73 -15.12
N ASP A 124 -29.22 -16.49 -14.72
CA ASP A 124 -30.07 -15.52 -15.39
C ASP A 124 -29.36 -14.71 -16.48
N SER A 125 -28.05 -14.96 -16.66
CA SER A 125 -27.15 -14.24 -17.60
C SER A 125 -27.09 -12.72 -17.38
N LEU A 126 -27.41 -12.24 -16.20
CA LEU A 126 -27.39 -10.81 -15.89
C LEU A 126 -26.03 -10.31 -15.39
N VAL A 127 -25.22 -11.21 -14.82
CA VAL A 127 -23.92 -10.91 -14.22
C VAL A 127 -22.88 -11.88 -14.80
N HIS A 128 -21.77 -11.32 -15.29
CA HIS A 128 -20.57 -12.06 -15.66
C HIS A 128 -19.48 -11.81 -14.63
N TRP A 129 -18.95 -12.89 -14.06
CA TRP A 129 -17.85 -12.86 -13.09
C TRP A 129 -16.57 -13.29 -13.75
N TYR A 130 -15.50 -12.65 -13.39
CA TYR A 130 -14.18 -12.91 -13.93
C TYR A 130 -13.16 -13.06 -12.82
N ARG A 131 -12.13 -13.86 -13.08
CA ARG A 131 -10.89 -13.90 -12.32
C ARG A 131 -9.73 -13.79 -13.28
N GLY A 132 -8.71 -13.03 -12.91
CA GLY A 132 -7.55 -12.87 -13.77
C GLY A 132 -6.52 -11.90 -13.20
N THR A 133 -5.54 -11.59 -14.04
CA THR A 133 -4.46 -10.68 -13.71
C THR A 133 -4.83 -9.26 -14.10
N VAL A 134 -4.58 -8.33 -13.20
CA VAL A 134 -4.81 -6.89 -13.41
C VAL A 134 -3.58 -6.08 -13.01
N ASP A 135 -3.38 -4.93 -13.67
CA ASP A 135 -2.52 -3.85 -13.19
C ASP A 135 -3.41 -2.83 -12.50
N VAL A 136 -3.12 -2.55 -11.23
CA VAL A 136 -3.72 -1.47 -10.45
C VAL A 136 -2.69 -0.35 -10.35
N THR A 137 -2.95 0.79 -11.00
CA THR A 137 -2.09 1.97 -10.92
C THR A 137 -2.74 2.99 -10.02
N ARG A 138 -2.02 3.45 -9.00
CA ARG A 138 -2.43 4.46 -8.04
C ARG A 138 -1.44 5.61 -8.04
N GLN A 139 -1.95 6.84 -7.97
CA GLN A 139 -1.17 8.06 -7.83
C GLN A 139 -1.84 8.98 -6.80
N VAL A 140 -1.08 9.48 -5.85
CA VAL A 140 -1.55 10.57 -4.99
C VAL A 140 -1.42 11.86 -5.78
N THR A 141 -2.55 12.50 -6.08
CA THR A 141 -2.64 13.66 -6.99
C THR A 141 -2.65 15.00 -6.28
N ASP A 142 -3.19 15.01 -5.08
CA ASP A 142 -3.37 16.24 -4.32
C ASP A 142 -3.68 15.94 -2.84
N PHE A 143 -3.76 16.96 -2.02
CA PHE A 143 -4.22 16.85 -0.65
C PHE A 143 -5.10 18.02 -0.22
N ASP A 144 -6.04 17.72 0.65
CA ASP A 144 -6.81 18.73 1.38
C ASP A 144 -6.09 19.11 2.67
N LEU A 145 -6.00 20.41 2.92
CA LEU A 145 -5.61 20.97 4.22
C LEU A 145 -6.87 21.22 5.06
N LEU A 146 -6.91 20.67 6.24
CA LEU A 146 -8.05 20.68 7.15
C LEU A 146 -7.66 21.30 8.49
N ARG A 147 -8.60 21.94 9.18
CA ARG A 147 -8.42 22.48 10.54
C ARG A 147 -9.17 21.65 11.57
N LEU A 148 -8.46 21.28 12.64
CA LEU A 148 -9.02 20.63 13.81
C LEU A 148 -9.69 21.66 14.76
N PRO A 149 -10.71 21.25 15.56
CA PRO A 149 -11.22 19.89 15.70
C PRO A 149 -12.31 19.50 14.68
N GLY A 150 -12.88 20.46 13.95
CA GLY A 150 -14.06 20.23 13.10
C GLY A 150 -13.75 19.65 11.71
N LEU A 151 -12.46 19.44 11.36
CA LEU A 151 -12.01 19.07 10.02
C LEU A 151 -12.48 20.06 8.96
N GLU A 152 -12.50 21.35 9.32
CA GLU A 152 -12.87 22.43 8.42
C GLU A 152 -11.92 22.49 7.23
N TYR A 153 -12.45 22.45 6.01
CA TYR A 153 -11.67 22.54 4.78
C TYR A 153 -11.07 23.95 4.64
N ILE A 154 -9.78 24.02 4.34
CA ILE A 154 -9.03 25.26 4.12
C ILE A 154 -8.66 25.42 2.65
N SER A 155 -7.95 24.44 2.09
CA SER A 155 -7.44 24.47 0.72
C SER A 155 -7.16 23.07 0.20
N ASN A 156 -7.01 22.98 -1.12
CA ASN A 156 -6.46 21.80 -1.80
C ASN A 156 -5.16 22.20 -2.49
N THR A 157 -4.16 21.32 -2.47
CA THR A 157 -2.85 21.52 -3.09
C THR A 157 -2.50 20.32 -3.96
N GLN A 158 -2.12 20.59 -5.21
CA GLN A 158 -1.67 19.56 -6.14
C GLN A 158 -0.29 19.03 -5.75
N LEU A 159 -0.09 17.73 -5.96
CA LEU A 159 1.16 17.02 -5.72
C LEU A 159 1.67 16.40 -7.02
N ASP A 160 2.98 16.38 -7.18
CA ASP A 160 3.67 15.66 -8.26
C ASP A 160 4.28 14.36 -7.69
N MET A 161 3.39 13.42 -7.31
CA MET A 161 3.80 12.12 -6.78
C MET A 161 3.87 11.10 -7.91
N PRO A 162 4.80 10.12 -7.83
CA PRO A 162 4.91 9.09 -8.85
C PRO A 162 3.70 8.14 -8.87
N GLU A 163 3.40 7.63 -10.06
CA GLU A 163 2.47 6.51 -10.21
C GLU A 163 3.09 5.22 -9.64
N ARG A 164 2.28 4.44 -8.93
CA ARG A 164 2.65 3.12 -8.41
C ARG A 164 1.75 2.07 -9.03
N THR A 165 2.34 1.12 -9.73
CA THR A 165 1.59 0.03 -10.37
C THR A 165 1.87 -1.29 -9.67
N LEU A 166 0.79 -1.96 -9.24
CA LEU A 166 0.81 -3.30 -8.68
C LEU A 166 0.14 -4.27 -9.65
N ARG A 167 0.89 -5.27 -10.09
CA ARG A 167 0.31 -6.42 -10.80
C ARG A 167 -0.18 -7.46 -9.80
N THR A 168 -1.46 -7.81 -9.87
CA THR A 168 -2.09 -8.72 -8.91
C THR A 168 -3.19 -9.55 -9.56
N GLN A 169 -3.66 -10.56 -8.82
CA GLN A 169 -4.88 -11.31 -9.15
C GLN A 169 -6.10 -10.58 -8.60
N ALA A 170 -7.14 -10.49 -9.39
CA ALA A 170 -8.41 -9.90 -9.01
C ALA A 170 -9.60 -10.74 -9.47
N CYS A 171 -10.71 -10.55 -8.76
CA CYS A 171 -12.02 -10.96 -9.22
C CYS A 171 -12.86 -9.70 -9.46
N TRP A 172 -13.57 -9.68 -10.57
CA TRP A 172 -14.48 -8.57 -10.89
C TRP A 172 -15.74 -9.10 -11.56
N TYR A 173 -16.73 -8.26 -11.72
CA TYR A 173 -17.93 -8.58 -12.44
C TYR A 173 -18.34 -7.44 -13.37
N THR A 174 -19.09 -7.80 -14.40
CA THR A 174 -19.79 -6.85 -15.28
C THR A 174 -21.27 -7.14 -15.25
N LEU A 175 -22.07 -6.08 -15.34
CA LEU A 175 -23.52 -6.16 -15.46
C LEU A 175 -23.90 -6.03 -16.95
N THR A 176 -24.92 -6.76 -17.37
CA THR A 176 -25.43 -6.58 -18.72
C THR A 176 -26.15 -5.22 -18.86
N PRO A 177 -26.29 -4.68 -20.07
CA PRO A 177 -27.03 -3.43 -20.28
C PRO A 177 -28.48 -3.48 -19.76
N ALA A 178 -29.12 -4.66 -19.79
CA ALA A 178 -30.45 -4.84 -19.24
C ALA A 178 -30.49 -4.68 -17.72
N THR A 179 -29.48 -5.21 -17.02
CA THR A 179 -29.35 -5.07 -15.57
C THR A 179 -29.03 -3.61 -15.20
N MET A 180 -28.15 -2.94 -15.96
CA MET A 180 -27.82 -1.54 -15.74
C MET A 180 -29.03 -0.60 -15.91
N ALA A 181 -29.95 -0.94 -16.81
CA ALA A 181 -31.17 -0.14 -17.02
C ALA A 181 -32.25 -0.35 -15.96
N ALA A 182 -32.11 -1.38 -15.10
CA ALA A 182 -33.06 -1.71 -14.04
C ALA A 182 -32.67 -1.15 -12.67
N ILE A 183 -31.48 -0.54 -12.52
CA ILE A 183 -30.97 0.14 -11.33
C ILE A 183 -31.21 1.64 -11.44
#